data_43c13b6c92e0f3b5dc81efe6de72bc1b
#
_entry.id   43c13b6c92e0f3b5dc81efe6de72bc1b
#
_cell.length_a   1.000
_cell.length_b   1.000
_cell.length_c   1.000
_cell.angle_alpha   90.00
_cell.angle_beta   90.00
_cell.angle_gamma   90.00
#
_symmetry.space_group_name_H-M   'P 1'
#
loop_
_entity.id
_entity.type
_entity.pdbx_description
1 polymer ?
#
loop_
_entity_poly.entity_id
_entity_poly.type
_entity_poly.pdbx_seq_one_letter_code
_entity_poly.pdbx_strand_id
1 'polypeptide(L)'
;GDLQIYHDASHSYVKNAGTGNLFLDGVNVNIRMGTDGGETAIACADNGAVTLYHDNSARLATSANGVSVTGTLLATTSTATGQSGTVVLDFSTNQNFVLTIDGNITLGNPSTEQVGQSGVIVFIQDGGDDTLSLGSQYKTVGDAGITLSTADGAVDIIPYFVSAADSILLGAVQLALSGA
;
A
#
# COMPACT_ATOMS: atom_id res chain seq x y z
N GLY A 1 -41.72 8.28 8.18
CA GLY A 1 -40.99 8.55 6.93
C GLY A 1 -39.68 7.82 6.92
N ASP A 2 -39.17 7.56 5.75
CA ASP A 2 -37.94 6.76 5.56
C ASP A 2 -36.68 7.57 5.90
N LEU A 3 -36.70 8.89 5.73
CA LEU A 3 -35.67 9.79 6.23
C LEU A 3 -35.92 10.13 7.70
N GLN A 4 -34.94 9.83 8.54
CA GLN A 4 -34.99 10.08 9.98
C GLN A 4 -33.81 10.99 10.36
N ILE A 5 -34.11 12.05 11.13
CA ILE A 5 -33.13 12.89 11.78
C ILE A 5 -33.44 12.85 13.27
N TYR A 6 -32.52 12.32 14.07
CA TYR A 6 -32.77 12.12 15.50
C TYR A 6 -31.48 12.10 16.30
N HIS A 7 -31.61 12.21 17.63
CA HIS A 7 -30.56 12.07 18.62
C HIS A 7 -30.96 10.97 19.63
N ASP A 8 -30.05 10.03 19.90
CA ASP A 8 -30.30 8.87 20.77
C ASP A 8 -29.74 9.04 22.20
N ALA A 9 -29.51 10.27 22.63
CA ALA A 9 -28.83 10.69 23.86
C ALA A 9 -27.28 10.59 23.80
N SER A 10 -26.69 10.00 22.79
CA SER A 10 -25.24 9.93 22.56
C SER A 10 -24.83 10.48 21.22
N HIS A 11 -25.59 10.19 20.17
CA HIS A 11 -25.25 10.49 18.78
C HIS A 11 -26.43 11.13 18.05
N SER A 12 -26.12 11.97 17.07
CA SER A 12 -27.09 12.53 16.12
C SER A 12 -27.00 11.80 14.79
N TYR A 13 -28.13 11.51 14.19
CA TYR A 13 -28.26 10.70 13.00
C TYR A 13 -29.01 11.41 11.88
N VAL A 14 -28.53 11.26 10.65
CA VAL A 14 -29.33 11.44 9.43
C VAL A 14 -29.35 10.06 8.77
N LYS A 15 -30.49 9.38 8.79
CA LYS A 15 -30.61 7.97 8.40
C LYS A 15 -31.71 7.80 7.36
N ASN A 16 -31.38 7.16 6.24
CA ASN A 16 -32.36 6.59 5.35
C ASN A 16 -32.69 5.17 5.83
N ALA A 17 -33.93 4.94 6.28
CA ALA A 17 -34.42 3.66 6.76
C ALA A 17 -35.23 2.91 5.68
N GLY A 18 -35.50 3.54 4.53
CA GLY A 18 -36.21 2.97 3.40
C GLY A 18 -35.29 2.28 2.38
N THR A 19 -35.91 1.93 1.26
CA THR A 19 -35.18 1.44 0.08
C THR A 19 -34.69 2.62 -0.75
N GLY A 20 -33.47 2.52 -1.30
CA GLY A 20 -32.84 3.57 -2.11
C GLY A 20 -31.74 4.32 -1.37
N ASN A 21 -31.25 5.39 -1.97
CA ASN A 21 -30.08 6.12 -1.50
C ASN A 21 -30.46 7.37 -0.70
N LEU A 22 -29.60 7.80 0.20
CA LEU A 22 -29.61 9.15 0.73
C LEU A 22 -28.76 10.04 -0.19
N PHE A 23 -29.38 11.04 -0.83
CA PHE A 23 -28.67 12.06 -1.60
C PHE A 23 -28.45 13.29 -0.75
N LEU A 24 -27.20 13.79 -0.72
CA LEU A 24 -26.85 15.12 -0.26
C LEU A 24 -26.52 15.93 -1.52
N ASP A 25 -27.47 16.72 -1.99
CA ASP A 25 -27.38 17.42 -3.27
C ASP A 25 -27.20 18.92 -3.07
N GLY A 26 -26.30 19.53 -3.83
CA GLY A 26 -25.99 20.95 -3.78
C GLY A 26 -24.86 21.30 -4.75
N VAL A 27 -24.71 22.58 -5.09
CA VAL A 27 -23.63 23.06 -5.96
C VAL A 27 -22.26 22.70 -5.38
N ASN A 28 -22.13 22.83 -4.05
CA ASN A 28 -20.97 22.34 -3.30
C ASN A 28 -21.47 21.65 -2.04
N VAL A 29 -20.90 20.50 -1.70
CA VAL A 29 -21.19 19.77 -0.47
C VAL A 29 -19.91 19.69 0.35
N ASN A 30 -19.94 20.18 1.58
CA ASN A 30 -18.81 20.18 2.49
C ASN A 30 -19.18 19.48 3.80
N ILE A 31 -18.27 18.62 4.29
CA ILE A 31 -18.30 18.08 5.65
C ILE A 31 -17.28 18.87 6.46
N ARG A 32 -17.74 19.51 7.53
CA ARG A 32 -16.92 20.35 8.41
C ARG A 32 -16.92 19.81 9.82
N MET A 33 -15.83 20.04 10.54
CA MET A 33 -15.61 19.59 11.91
C MET A 33 -15.31 20.78 12.82
N GLY A 34 -15.40 20.54 14.14
CA GLY A 34 -15.20 21.58 15.15
C GLY A 34 -16.50 22.28 15.60
N THR A 35 -16.47 22.93 16.75
CA THR A 35 -17.65 23.52 17.38
C THR A 35 -18.27 24.65 16.58
N ASP A 36 -17.50 25.36 15.77
CA ASP A 36 -17.96 26.49 14.95
C ASP A 36 -17.77 26.24 13.45
N GLY A 37 -17.70 24.94 13.03
CA GLY A 37 -17.46 24.56 11.64
C GLY A 37 -16.12 25.09 11.11
N GLY A 38 -15.10 25.19 11.99
CA GLY A 38 -13.81 25.80 11.68
C GLY A 38 -12.97 25.03 10.68
N GLU A 39 -13.06 23.67 10.68
CA GLU A 39 -12.23 22.81 9.82
C GLU A 39 -13.05 22.13 8.74
N THR A 40 -12.54 22.16 7.51
CA THR A 40 -13.07 21.35 6.42
C THR A 40 -12.43 19.97 6.46
N ALA A 41 -13.25 18.92 6.49
CA ALA A 41 -12.78 17.54 6.38
C ALA A 41 -12.90 17.01 4.95
N ILE A 42 -14.04 17.28 4.30
CA ILE A 42 -14.31 16.88 2.91
C ILE A 42 -14.95 18.08 2.19
N ALA A 43 -14.47 18.39 1.01
CA ALA A 43 -15.10 19.34 0.10
C ALA A 43 -15.38 18.64 -1.25
N CYS A 44 -16.62 18.73 -1.71
CA CYS A 44 -17.05 18.29 -3.04
C CYS A 44 -17.48 19.53 -3.83
N ALA A 45 -16.76 19.86 -4.90
CA ALA A 45 -17.05 21.01 -5.75
C ALA A 45 -17.78 20.56 -7.02
N ASP A 46 -18.78 21.30 -7.45
CA ASP A 46 -19.45 21.06 -8.74
C ASP A 46 -18.44 21.19 -9.89
N ASN A 47 -18.40 20.20 -10.78
CA ASN A 47 -17.43 20.10 -11.89
C ASN A 47 -15.96 20.22 -11.45
N GLY A 48 -15.67 19.97 -10.16
CA GLY A 48 -14.36 20.12 -9.54
C GLY A 48 -13.90 18.89 -8.79
N ALA A 49 -12.94 19.09 -7.90
CA ALA A 49 -12.36 18.01 -7.10
C ALA A 49 -13.25 17.60 -5.92
N VAL A 50 -13.17 16.33 -5.54
CA VAL A 50 -13.41 15.89 -4.17
C VAL A 50 -12.09 15.97 -3.43
N THR A 51 -12.04 16.77 -2.36
CA THR A 51 -10.81 17.00 -1.59
C THR A 51 -10.98 16.53 -0.15
N LEU A 52 -10.02 15.75 0.34
CA LEU A 52 -9.92 15.37 1.74
C LEU A 52 -8.86 16.22 2.43
N TYR A 53 -9.16 16.65 3.65
CA TYR A 53 -8.32 17.54 4.43
C TYR A 53 -7.87 16.90 5.75
N HIS A 54 -6.72 17.31 6.22
CA HIS A 54 -6.24 17.11 7.58
C HIS A 54 -5.78 18.47 8.10
N ASP A 55 -6.37 18.94 9.19
CA ASP A 55 -6.07 20.25 9.80
C ASP A 55 -6.10 21.39 8.75
N ASN A 56 -7.26 21.52 8.08
CA ASN A 56 -7.51 22.48 6.97
C ASN A 56 -6.51 22.43 5.79
N SER A 57 -5.61 21.45 5.78
CA SER A 57 -4.65 21.24 4.69
C SER A 57 -5.10 20.12 3.77
N ALA A 58 -5.25 20.38 2.49
CA ALA A 58 -5.59 19.35 1.50
C ALA A 58 -4.54 18.23 1.48
N ARG A 59 -4.97 16.97 1.55
CA ARG A 59 -4.09 15.79 1.53
C ARG A 59 -4.32 14.90 0.34
N LEU A 60 -5.58 14.77 -0.11
CA LEU A 60 -5.92 13.97 -1.28
C LEU A 60 -6.99 14.71 -2.07
N ALA A 61 -6.80 14.82 -3.39
CA ALA A 61 -7.77 15.46 -4.27
C ALA A 61 -7.93 14.66 -5.57
N THR A 62 -9.18 14.54 -6.07
CA THR A 62 -9.42 14.01 -7.40
C THR A 62 -9.09 15.07 -8.46
N SER A 63 -8.66 14.62 -9.63
CA SER A 63 -8.39 15.48 -10.79
C SER A 63 -8.88 14.79 -12.07
N ALA A 64 -8.84 15.49 -13.20
CA ALA A 64 -9.21 14.92 -14.50
C ALA A 64 -8.36 13.68 -14.87
N ASN A 65 -7.14 13.58 -14.36
CA ASN A 65 -6.19 12.51 -14.72
C ASN A 65 -5.96 11.50 -13.59
N GLY A 66 -6.72 11.57 -12.49
CA GLY A 66 -6.57 10.65 -11.38
C GLY A 66 -6.65 11.32 -10.00
N VAL A 67 -5.78 10.92 -9.09
CA VAL A 67 -5.74 11.39 -7.71
C VAL A 67 -4.40 12.04 -7.39
N SER A 68 -4.44 13.22 -6.78
CA SER A 68 -3.26 13.91 -6.25
C SER A 68 -3.18 13.70 -4.75
N VAL A 69 -2.00 13.30 -4.26
CA VAL A 69 -1.66 13.21 -2.83
C VAL A 69 -0.68 14.32 -2.50
N THR A 70 -1.02 15.19 -1.53
CA THR A 70 -0.14 16.23 -1.02
C THR A 70 0.52 15.74 0.27
N GLY A 71 1.82 15.53 0.23
CA GLY A 71 2.62 14.94 1.29
C GLY A 71 3.17 13.57 0.92
N THR A 72 3.34 12.70 1.91
CA THR A 72 3.91 11.37 1.73
C THR A 72 2.81 10.32 1.58
N LEU A 73 2.93 9.45 0.59
CA LEU A 73 2.15 8.22 0.51
C LEU A 73 2.93 7.10 1.22
N LEU A 74 2.41 6.64 2.35
CA LEU A 74 3.01 5.55 3.10
C LEU A 74 2.39 4.22 2.63
N ALA A 75 3.22 3.38 2.03
CA ALA A 75 2.84 2.03 1.65
C ALA A 75 3.05 1.06 2.82
N THR A 76 2.15 0.11 2.99
CA THR A 76 2.28 -0.93 4.02
C THR A 76 3.53 -1.77 3.75
N THR A 77 4.36 -1.95 4.78
CA THR A 77 5.59 -2.72 4.73
C THR A 77 5.52 -3.88 5.72
N SER A 78 5.69 -5.10 5.23
CA SER A 78 5.90 -6.29 6.06
C SER A 78 7.37 -6.39 6.43
N THR A 79 7.67 -6.58 7.72
CA THR A 79 9.03 -6.85 8.20
C THR A 79 9.04 -8.20 8.91
N ALA A 80 9.92 -9.09 8.50
CA ALA A 80 10.10 -10.42 9.07
C ALA A 80 11.58 -10.71 9.29
N THR A 81 11.91 -11.29 10.46
CA THR A 81 13.28 -11.65 10.86
C THR A 81 13.42 -13.16 11.00
N GLY A 82 14.66 -13.68 10.95
CA GLY A 82 14.95 -15.10 11.10
C GLY A 82 14.30 -15.94 9.99
N GLN A 83 14.36 -15.46 8.76
CA GLN A 83 13.70 -16.12 7.64
C GLN A 83 14.62 -17.10 6.94
N SER A 84 14.13 -18.33 6.74
CA SER A 84 14.81 -19.39 5.99
C SER A 84 13.80 -20.33 5.34
N GLY A 85 14.23 -21.15 4.41
CA GLY A 85 13.37 -22.08 3.67
C GLY A 85 12.39 -21.35 2.74
N THR A 86 11.15 -21.84 2.63
CA THR A 86 10.15 -21.23 1.73
C THR A 86 9.35 -20.15 2.43
N VAL A 87 9.40 -18.94 1.90
CA VAL A 87 8.64 -17.77 2.36
C VAL A 87 7.70 -17.33 1.24
N VAL A 88 6.43 -17.13 1.57
CA VAL A 88 5.42 -16.61 0.64
C VAL A 88 5.03 -15.21 1.07
N LEU A 89 5.16 -14.25 0.16
CA LEU A 89 4.83 -12.84 0.41
C LEU A 89 3.32 -12.61 0.26
N ASP A 90 2.73 -11.87 1.20
CA ASP A 90 1.32 -11.48 1.11
C ASP A 90 1.19 -10.10 0.47
N PHE A 91 0.90 -10.07 -0.81
CA PHE A 91 0.70 -8.86 -1.61
C PHE A 91 -0.67 -8.21 -1.39
N SER A 92 -1.63 -8.91 -0.76
CA SER A 92 -2.96 -8.33 -0.50
C SER A 92 -2.95 -7.26 0.58
N THR A 93 -2.02 -7.37 1.52
CA THR A 93 -1.92 -6.48 2.69
C THR A 93 -0.68 -5.61 2.69
N ASN A 94 0.36 -5.98 1.91
CA ASN A 94 1.64 -5.27 1.92
C ASN A 94 2.08 -4.89 0.52
N GLN A 95 2.75 -3.75 0.44
CA GLN A 95 3.35 -3.25 -0.78
C GLN A 95 4.88 -3.37 -0.76
N ASN A 96 5.50 -3.36 0.42
CA ASN A 96 6.93 -3.54 0.58
C ASN A 96 7.20 -4.69 1.55
N PHE A 97 8.36 -5.32 1.39
CA PHE A 97 8.77 -6.46 2.21
C PHE A 97 10.22 -6.27 2.64
N VAL A 98 10.50 -6.48 3.94
CA VAL A 98 11.84 -6.48 4.51
C VAL A 98 12.04 -7.83 5.18
N LEU A 99 12.97 -8.62 4.69
CA LEU A 99 13.26 -9.96 5.14
C LEU A 99 14.69 -10.03 5.68
N THR A 100 14.86 -10.23 6.98
CA THR A 100 16.15 -10.60 7.55
C THR A 100 16.27 -12.12 7.49
N ILE A 101 17.26 -12.60 6.73
CA ILE A 101 17.45 -14.02 6.43
C ILE A 101 18.61 -14.58 7.25
N ASP A 102 18.38 -15.74 7.88
CA ASP A 102 19.34 -16.50 8.67
C ASP A 102 19.57 -17.91 8.11
N GLY A 103 19.25 -18.09 6.84
CA GLY A 103 19.42 -19.33 6.08
C GLY A 103 18.94 -19.13 4.64
N ASN A 104 19.31 -20.07 3.78
CA ASN A 104 18.88 -20.05 2.38
C ASN A 104 17.36 -19.92 2.26
N ILE A 105 16.91 -19.00 1.41
CA ILE A 105 15.50 -18.68 1.25
C ILE A 105 14.99 -19.02 -0.16
N THR A 106 13.75 -19.45 -0.26
CA THR A 106 13.00 -19.55 -1.51
C THR A 106 11.76 -18.68 -1.42
N LEU A 107 11.64 -17.66 -2.26
CA LEU A 107 10.36 -16.96 -2.42
C LEU A 107 9.39 -17.90 -3.14
N GLY A 108 8.44 -18.45 -2.38
CA GLY A 108 7.36 -19.27 -2.91
C GLY A 108 6.35 -18.43 -3.70
N ASN A 109 5.66 -19.04 -4.65
CA ASN A 109 4.65 -18.36 -5.46
C ASN A 109 3.52 -17.83 -4.57
N PRO A 110 3.22 -16.52 -4.58
CA PRO A 110 2.06 -15.99 -3.89
C PRO A 110 0.75 -16.35 -4.61
N SER A 111 -0.37 -16.11 -3.93
CA SER A 111 -1.71 -16.17 -4.51
C SER A 111 -2.49 -14.88 -4.26
N THR A 112 -1.80 -13.84 -3.83
CA THR A 112 -2.38 -12.58 -3.34
C THR A 112 -1.88 -11.37 -4.13
N GLU A 113 -1.10 -11.58 -5.19
CA GLU A 113 -0.55 -10.52 -6.03
C GLU A 113 -1.66 -9.72 -6.72
N GLN A 114 -1.49 -8.42 -6.79
CA GLN A 114 -2.42 -7.49 -7.41
C GLN A 114 -1.80 -6.89 -8.66
N VAL A 115 -2.43 -7.10 -9.82
CA VAL A 115 -1.94 -6.55 -11.11
C VAL A 115 -1.85 -5.02 -11.03
N GLY A 116 -0.70 -4.48 -11.41
CA GLY A 116 -0.38 -3.06 -11.30
C GLY A 116 0.32 -2.67 -10.01
N GLN A 117 0.40 -3.58 -9.03
CA GLN A 117 1.15 -3.32 -7.80
C GLN A 117 2.65 -3.22 -8.08
N SER A 118 3.32 -2.30 -7.42
CA SER A 118 4.78 -2.14 -7.46
C SER A 118 5.31 -1.80 -6.08
N GLY A 119 6.54 -2.18 -5.81
CA GLY A 119 7.19 -1.93 -4.53
C GLY A 119 8.61 -2.46 -4.52
N VAL A 120 9.11 -2.72 -3.31
CA VAL A 120 10.46 -3.28 -3.11
C VAL A 120 10.43 -4.49 -2.19
N ILE A 121 11.35 -5.41 -2.43
CA ILE A 121 11.70 -6.49 -1.51
C ILE A 121 13.13 -6.22 -1.06
N VAL A 122 13.33 -6.12 0.25
CA VAL A 122 14.62 -5.91 0.88
C VAL A 122 15.05 -7.20 1.55
N PHE A 123 16.27 -7.63 1.29
CA PHE A 123 16.92 -8.74 1.99
C PHE A 123 18.04 -8.21 2.86
N ILE A 124 18.13 -8.68 4.09
CA ILE A 124 19.18 -8.36 5.03
C ILE A 124 19.81 -9.69 5.45
N GLN A 125 21.11 -9.85 5.23
CA GLN A 125 21.86 -11.03 5.67
C GLN A 125 22.03 -11.01 7.20
N ASP A 126 21.71 -12.12 7.87
CA ASP A 126 22.01 -12.34 9.29
C ASP A 126 22.88 -13.60 9.40
N GLY A 127 24.20 -13.39 9.56
CA GLY A 127 25.20 -14.41 9.50
C GLY A 127 25.94 -14.51 8.15
N GLY A 128 25.28 -14.09 7.05
CA GLY A 128 25.90 -14.05 5.71
C GLY A 128 25.86 -15.37 4.94
N ASP A 129 26.27 -15.31 3.67
CA ASP A 129 26.34 -16.43 2.71
C ASP A 129 25.00 -17.09 2.34
N ASP A 130 23.86 -16.51 2.73
CA ASP A 130 22.55 -17.03 2.39
C ASP A 130 22.14 -16.70 0.97
N THR A 131 21.46 -17.65 0.34
CA THR A 131 21.09 -17.58 -1.07
C THR A 131 19.58 -17.41 -1.27
N LEU A 132 19.20 -16.78 -2.40
CA LEU A 132 17.81 -16.61 -2.82
C LEU A 132 17.49 -17.52 -4.01
N SER A 133 16.44 -18.33 -3.86
CA SER A 133 15.76 -19.02 -4.94
C SER A 133 14.39 -18.39 -5.20
N LEU A 134 13.91 -18.44 -6.43
CA LEU A 134 12.67 -17.81 -6.85
C LEU A 134 11.65 -18.84 -7.31
N GLY A 135 10.43 -18.72 -6.86
CA GLY A 135 9.27 -19.42 -7.41
C GLY A 135 8.99 -18.99 -8.86
N SER A 136 8.28 -19.81 -9.60
CA SER A 136 8.08 -19.64 -11.05
C SER A 136 7.32 -18.37 -11.45
N GLN A 137 6.61 -17.73 -10.52
CA GLN A 137 5.90 -16.47 -10.77
C GLN A 137 6.83 -15.24 -10.76
N TYR A 138 8.00 -15.33 -10.14
CA TYR A 138 8.99 -14.26 -10.13
C TYR A 138 9.84 -14.34 -11.40
N LYS A 139 9.82 -13.26 -12.19
CA LYS A 139 10.50 -13.18 -13.48
C LYS A 139 11.72 -12.27 -13.41
N THR A 140 12.84 -12.79 -13.86
CA THR A 140 14.10 -12.05 -13.99
C THR A 140 14.55 -12.03 -15.45
N VAL A 141 15.52 -11.20 -15.80
CA VAL A 141 16.07 -11.13 -17.15
C VAL A 141 16.68 -12.49 -17.54
N GLY A 142 16.13 -13.11 -18.57
CA GLY A 142 16.62 -14.39 -19.07
C GLY A 142 16.49 -15.56 -18.09
N ASP A 143 15.58 -15.46 -17.12
CA ASP A 143 15.40 -16.42 -16.02
C ASP A 143 16.70 -16.70 -15.22
N ALA A 144 17.61 -15.73 -15.16
CA ALA A 144 18.92 -15.89 -14.53
C ALA A 144 18.87 -15.99 -12.99
N GLY A 145 17.70 -15.68 -12.38
CA GLY A 145 17.58 -15.59 -10.93
C GLY A 145 18.20 -14.29 -10.39
N ILE A 146 18.39 -14.27 -9.08
CA ILE A 146 19.04 -13.15 -8.36
C ILE A 146 20.09 -13.74 -7.43
N THR A 147 21.27 -13.13 -7.44
CA THR A 147 22.33 -13.41 -6.47
C THR A 147 22.38 -12.28 -5.46
N LEU A 148 22.22 -12.60 -4.18
CA LEU A 148 22.33 -11.64 -3.07
C LEU A 148 23.81 -11.42 -2.68
N SER A 149 24.06 -10.32 -2.00
CA SER A 149 25.32 -10.07 -1.28
C SER A 149 25.50 -11.09 -0.16
N THR A 150 26.75 -11.46 0.13
CA THR A 150 27.07 -12.55 1.04
C THR A 150 27.60 -12.09 2.41
N ALA A 151 27.93 -10.81 2.56
CA ALA A 151 28.45 -10.32 3.83
C ALA A 151 27.33 -10.25 4.89
N ASP A 152 27.69 -10.58 6.13
CA ASP A 152 26.81 -10.36 7.29
C ASP A 152 26.38 -8.89 7.39
N GLY A 153 25.11 -8.64 7.63
CA GLY A 153 24.50 -7.30 7.62
C GLY A 153 24.35 -6.66 6.24
N ALA A 154 24.70 -7.34 5.14
CA ALA A 154 24.49 -6.80 3.80
C ALA A 154 23.01 -6.60 3.51
N VAL A 155 22.68 -5.48 2.90
CA VAL A 155 21.29 -5.11 2.52
C VAL A 155 21.18 -5.04 1.01
N ASP A 156 20.26 -5.82 0.46
CA ASP A 156 19.97 -5.86 -0.96
C ASP A 156 18.52 -5.43 -1.21
N ILE A 157 18.29 -4.59 -2.23
CA ILE A 157 16.95 -4.11 -2.60
C ILE A 157 16.61 -4.56 -4.01
N ILE A 158 15.44 -5.17 -4.16
CA ILE A 158 14.90 -5.64 -5.42
C ILE A 158 13.56 -4.92 -5.68
N PRO A 159 13.47 -4.02 -6.66
CA PRO A 159 12.19 -3.47 -7.08
C PRO A 159 11.37 -4.52 -7.82
N TYR A 160 10.03 -4.45 -7.68
CA TYR A 160 9.14 -5.34 -8.41
C TYR A 160 7.94 -4.61 -9.03
N PHE A 161 7.33 -5.26 -10.03
CA PHE A 161 6.07 -4.87 -10.64
C PHE A 161 5.25 -6.11 -10.99
N VAL A 162 3.99 -6.16 -10.56
CA VAL A 162 3.06 -7.23 -10.92
C VAL A 162 2.43 -6.90 -12.27
N SER A 163 2.83 -7.61 -13.30
CA SER A 163 2.40 -7.34 -14.69
C SER A 163 1.13 -8.09 -15.09
N ALA A 164 0.90 -9.25 -14.50
CA ALA A 164 -0.28 -10.09 -14.69
C ALA A 164 -0.44 -11.01 -13.48
N ALA A 165 -1.55 -11.74 -13.38
CA ALA A 165 -1.66 -12.86 -12.47
C ALA A 165 -0.50 -13.85 -12.75
N ASP A 166 0.09 -14.39 -11.70
CA ASP A 166 1.25 -15.30 -11.76
C ASP A 166 2.51 -14.70 -12.43
N SER A 167 2.63 -13.35 -12.50
CA SER A 167 3.76 -12.69 -13.15
C SER A 167 4.25 -11.46 -12.41
N ILE A 168 5.30 -11.64 -11.61
CA ILE A 168 5.96 -10.60 -10.82
C ILE A 168 7.33 -10.32 -11.45
N LEU A 169 7.44 -9.18 -12.13
CA LEU A 169 8.68 -8.76 -12.77
C LEU A 169 9.61 -8.18 -11.70
N LEU A 170 10.80 -8.74 -11.58
CA LEU A 170 11.85 -8.22 -10.71
C LEU A 170 12.80 -7.33 -11.50
N GLY A 171 13.07 -6.15 -10.96
CA GLY A 171 14.05 -5.22 -11.51
C GLY A 171 15.47 -5.57 -11.13
N ALA A 172 16.41 -4.74 -11.53
CA ALA A 172 17.82 -4.90 -11.16
C ALA A 172 17.99 -4.79 -9.64
N VAL A 173 18.68 -5.76 -9.05
CA VAL A 173 19.02 -5.72 -7.63
C VAL A 173 20.09 -4.66 -7.36
N GLN A 174 19.94 -3.92 -6.27
CA GLN A 174 20.97 -3.07 -5.70
C GLN A 174 21.60 -3.82 -4.53
N LEU A 175 22.88 -4.10 -4.65
CA LEU A 175 23.61 -4.98 -3.75
C LEU A 175 24.42 -4.21 -2.71
N ALA A 176 24.59 -4.84 -1.54
CA ALA A 176 25.50 -4.40 -0.47
C ALA A 176 25.33 -2.92 -0.08
N LEU A 177 24.08 -2.47 0.05
CA LEU A 177 23.83 -1.12 0.56
C LEU A 177 24.32 -1.03 2.00
N SER A 178 25.11 0.01 2.30
CA SER A 178 25.66 0.26 3.63
C SER A 178 24.73 1.14 4.45
N GLY A 179 24.61 0.87 5.75
CA GLY A 179 23.95 1.76 6.71
C GLY A 179 22.51 1.39 7.07
N ALA A 180 22.20 0.12 7.08
CA ALA A 180 20.96 -0.38 7.70
C ALA A 180 21.15 -0.60 9.19
#